data_1c980b99db18a20dd5260c5cfc7b5807
#
_entry.id   1c980b99db18a20dd5260c5cfc7b5807
#
_cell.length_a   1.000
_cell.length_b   1.000
_cell.length_c   1.000
_cell.angle_alpha   90.00
_cell.angle_beta   90.00
_cell.angle_gamma   90.00
#
_symmetry.space_group_name_H-M   'P 1'
#
loop_
_entity.id
_entity.type
_entity.pdbx_description
1 polymer ?
#
loop_
_entity_poly.entity_id
_entity_poly.type
_entity_poly.pdbx_seq_one_letter_code
_entity_poly.pdbx_strand_id
1 'polypeptide(L)'
;LSAQTLAQISAKELPAKFFAIGKCFRNETVDWSHGFEFNQTEGIVVDRAANFRHLLGYLQTFFTKMGFEKVRFRPGYFPYTEPSVEVDVWIPEKKVWLELGGAGIFRPEVVIPLLGENIPVLAWGPGFDRIIMNYYSIKDLRDFYKNDINQLRKMKFWIK
;
A
#
# COMPACT_ATOMS: atom_id res chain seq x y z
N LEU A 1 3.54 -4.48 -10.48
CA LEU A 1 2.27 -4.30 -11.19
C LEU A 1 2.05 -2.87 -11.67
N SER A 2 2.22 -1.85 -10.81
CA SER A 2 1.91 -0.44 -11.13
C SER A 2 2.61 0.07 -12.39
N ALA A 3 3.91 -0.18 -12.59
CA ALA A 3 4.63 0.22 -13.80
C ALA A 3 4.13 -0.53 -15.06
N GLN A 4 3.82 -1.82 -14.94
CA GLN A 4 3.26 -2.60 -16.05
C GLN A 4 1.88 -2.11 -16.45
N THR A 5 1.04 -1.77 -15.46
CA THR A 5 -0.28 -1.18 -15.70
C THR A 5 -0.14 0.19 -16.36
N LEU A 6 0.79 1.01 -15.88
CA LEU A 6 1.03 2.34 -16.45
C LEU A 6 1.40 2.27 -17.94
N ALA A 7 2.21 1.30 -18.33
CA ALA A 7 2.60 1.09 -19.73
C ALA A 7 1.45 0.67 -20.66
N GLN A 8 0.30 0.26 -20.11
CA GLN A 8 -0.90 -0.14 -20.87
C GLN A 8 -1.97 0.95 -20.92
N ILE A 9 -1.81 2.03 -20.16
CA ILE A 9 -2.79 3.11 -20.12
C ILE A 9 -2.56 4.06 -21.30
N SER A 10 -3.63 4.44 -21.96
CA SER A 10 -3.59 5.53 -22.95
C SER A 10 -3.74 6.89 -22.25
N ALA A 11 -2.89 7.86 -22.58
CA ALA A 11 -3.00 9.23 -22.10
C ALA A 11 -4.34 9.91 -22.50
N LYS A 12 -5.08 9.32 -23.43
CA LYS A 12 -6.41 9.79 -23.85
C LYS A 12 -7.55 9.31 -22.94
N GLU A 13 -7.30 8.30 -22.11
CA GLU A 13 -8.30 7.66 -21.22
C GLU A 13 -8.19 8.11 -19.76
N LEU A 14 -7.69 9.32 -19.56
CA LEU A 14 -7.50 9.88 -18.22
C LEU A 14 -8.75 10.69 -17.78
N PRO A 15 -9.02 10.74 -16.46
CA PRO A 15 -8.26 10.15 -15.34
C PRO A 15 -8.44 8.64 -15.23
N ALA A 16 -7.38 7.93 -14.83
CA ALA A 16 -7.39 6.48 -14.66
C ALA A 16 -6.95 6.10 -13.24
N LYS A 17 -7.59 5.08 -12.67
CA LYS A 17 -7.32 4.60 -11.30
C LYS A 17 -7.29 3.07 -11.31
N PHE A 18 -6.20 2.52 -10.78
CA PHE A 18 -6.02 1.09 -10.69
C PHE A 18 -5.51 0.70 -9.31
N PHE A 19 -5.90 -0.47 -8.86
CA PHE A 19 -5.31 -1.11 -7.70
C PHE A 19 -5.21 -2.62 -7.95
N ALA A 20 -4.28 -3.24 -7.22
CA ALA A 20 -4.13 -4.68 -7.20
C ALA A 20 -3.70 -5.13 -5.81
N ILE A 21 -3.99 -6.38 -5.49
CA ILE A 21 -3.41 -7.08 -4.34
C ILE A 21 -2.64 -8.26 -4.91
N GLY A 22 -1.39 -8.37 -4.53
CA GLY A 22 -0.52 -9.41 -5.05
C GLY A 22 0.46 -9.91 -4.00
N LYS A 23 0.94 -11.12 -4.21
CA LYS A 23 1.95 -11.75 -3.38
C LYS A 23 3.33 -11.20 -3.72
N CYS A 24 4.08 -10.81 -2.69
CA CYS A 24 5.45 -10.33 -2.78
C CYS A 24 6.38 -11.24 -1.99
N PHE A 25 7.63 -11.32 -2.43
CA PHE A 25 8.67 -12.12 -1.80
C PHE A 25 9.88 -11.24 -1.50
N ARG A 26 10.38 -11.32 -0.26
CA ARG A 26 11.59 -10.62 0.18
C ARG A 26 12.48 -11.55 0.98
N ASN A 27 13.78 -11.41 0.82
CA ASN A 27 14.75 -12.10 1.68
C ASN A 27 14.91 -11.31 2.98
N GLU A 28 14.06 -11.64 3.97
CA GLU A 28 14.03 -10.95 5.26
C GLU A 28 14.26 -11.92 6.41
N THR A 29 14.73 -11.41 7.55
CA THR A 29 14.70 -12.15 8.80
C THR A 29 13.27 -12.27 9.26
N VAL A 30 12.78 -13.50 9.37
CA VAL A 30 11.38 -13.79 9.72
C VAL A 30 11.14 -13.54 11.21
N ASP A 31 10.20 -12.66 11.51
CA ASP A 31 9.72 -12.40 12.87
C ASP A 31 8.18 -12.28 12.89
N TRP A 32 7.62 -11.79 14.00
CA TRP A 32 6.17 -11.63 14.15
C TRP A 32 5.54 -10.62 13.15
N SER A 33 6.33 -9.71 12.58
CA SER A 33 5.91 -8.63 11.69
C SER A 33 6.50 -8.70 10.29
N HIS A 34 7.50 -9.56 10.06
CA HIS A 34 8.19 -9.73 8.80
C HIS A 34 8.14 -11.17 8.34
N GLY A 35 7.75 -11.37 7.08
CA GLY A 35 7.76 -12.66 6.39
C GLY A 35 8.50 -12.56 5.07
N PHE A 36 9.07 -13.67 4.62
CA PHE A 36 9.67 -13.77 3.29
C PHE A 36 8.62 -13.74 2.17
N GLU A 37 7.37 -14.00 2.51
CA GLU A 37 6.19 -13.97 1.65
C GLU A 37 5.10 -13.14 2.35
N PHE A 38 4.47 -12.21 1.63
CA PHE A 38 3.40 -11.37 2.15
C PHE A 38 2.54 -10.82 1.01
N ASN A 39 1.34 -10.35 1.32
CA ASN A 39 0.50 -9.68 0.35
C ASN A 39 0.72 -8.15 0.44
N GLN A 40 0.82 -7.52 -0.72
CA GLN A 40 0.94 -6.06 -0.85
C GLN A 40 -0.22 -5.54 -1.68
N THR A 41 -0.82 -4.44 -1.24
CA THR A 41 -1.70 -3.65 -2.10
C THR A 41 -0.85 -2.66 -2.88
N GLU A 42 -1.13 -2.54 -4.17
CA GLU A 42 -0.57 -1.48 -5.00
C GLU A 42 -1.69 -0.69 -5.63
N GLY A 43 -1.48 0.60 -5.80
CA GLY A 43 -2.42 1.42 -6.54
C GLY A 43 -1.75 2.59 -7.22
N ILE A 44 -2.34 3.02 -8.33
CA ILE A 44 -1.95 4.23 -9.04
C ILE A 44 -3.18 5.05 -9.41
N VAL A 45 -3.00 6.37 -9.40
CA VAL A 45 -3.94 7.33 -9.97
C VAL A 45 -3.17 8.17 -10.99
N VAL A 46 -3.59 8.11 -12.24
CA VAL A 46 -3.04 8.87 -13.35
C VAL A 46 -4.03 9.98 -13.69
N ASP A 47 -3.67 11.22 -13.42
CA ASP A 47 -4.57 12.35 -13.61
C ASP A 47 -3.76 13.65 -13.76
N ARG A 48 -4.07 14.46 -14.78
CA ARG A 48 -3.39 15.74 -15.05
C ARG A 48 -3.54 16.75 -13.91
N ALA A 49 -4.63 16.65 -13.12
CA ALA A 49 -4.90 17.49 -11.96
C ALA A 49 -4.37 16.91 -10.64
N ALA A 50 -3.81 15.68 -10.66
CA ALA A 50 -3.33 15.04 -9.44
C ALA A 50 -2.12 15.77 -8.83
N ASN A 51 -2.04 15.73 -7.51
CA ASN A 51 -0.95 16.33 -6.74
C ASN A 51 -0.73 15.57 -5.43
N PHE A 52 0.33 15.95 -4.71
CA PHE A 52 0.71 15.26 -3.47
C PHE A 52 -0.36 15.35 -2.38
N ARG A 53 -1.11 16.45 -2.29
CA ARG A 53 -2.23 16.56 -1.34
C ARG A 53 -3.33 15.53 -1.63
N HIS A 54 -3.62 15.26 -2.89
CA HIS A 54 -4.56 14.22 -3.29
C HIS A 54 -4.06 12.83 -2.85
N LEU A 55 -2.77 12.53 -3.02
CA LEU A 55 -2.18 11.28 -2.54
C LEU A 55 -2.37 11.10 -1.03
N LEU A 56 -2.02 12.11 -0.24
CA LEU A 56 -2.21 12.07 1.22
C LEU A 56 -3.69 11.87 1.59
N GLY A 57 -4.61 12.52 0.88
CA GLY A 57 -6.05 12.36 1.08
C GLY A 57 -6.54 10.94 0.78
N TYR A 58 -6.07 10.31 -0.31
CA TYR A 58 -6.38 8.92 -0.61
C TYR A 58 -5.89 7.97 0.49
N LEU A 59 -4.64 8.12 0.89
CA LEU A 59 -4.03 7.27 1.94
C LEU A 59 -4.72 7.47 3.29
N GLN A 60 -4.98 8.70 3.70
CA GLN A 60 -5.71 8.99 4.94
C GLN A 60 -7.09 8.32 4.93
N THR A 61 -7.83 8.47 3.84
CA THR A 61 -9.16 7.87 3.68
C THR A 61 -9.10 6.35 3.70
N PHE A 62 -8.13 5.75 3.01
CA PHE A 62 -7.94 4.31 2.96
C PHE A 62 -7.68 3.75 4.36
N PHE A 63 -6.67 4.25 5.08
CA PHE A 63 -6.33 3.73 6.40
C PHE A 63 -7.42 3.98 7.44
N THR A 64 -8.11 5.13 7.38
CA THR A 64 -9.27 5.39 8.24
C THR A 64 -10.39 4.38 7.99
N LYS A 65 -10.70 4.06 6.72
CA LYS A 65 -11.68 3.03 6.37
C LYS A 65 -11.25 1.63 6.78
N MET A 66 -9.94 1.36 6.83
CA MET A 66 -9.38 0.11 7.35
C MET A 66 -9.42 0.02 8.89
N GLY A 67 -9.89 1.07 9.59
CA GLY A 67 -10.10 1.08 11.03
C GLY A 67 -8.96 1.69 11.85
N PHE A 68 -7.99 2.36 11.22
CA PHE A 68 -6.94 3.06 11.94
C PHE A 68 -7.36 4.50 12.28
N GLU A 69 -7.45 4.81 13.58
CA GLU A 69 -7.87 6.14 14.05
C GLU A 69 -6.80 7.22 13.82
N LYS A 70 -5.52 6.85 13.95
CA LYS A 70 -4.40 7.78 13.82
C LYS A 70 -3.46 7.32 12.73
N VAL A 71 -3.31 8.17 11.72
CA VAL A 71 -2.40 8.00 10.58
C VAL A 71 -1.42 9.16 10.58
N ARG A 72 -0.15 8.87 10.33
CA ARG A 72 0.93 9.86 10.25
C ARG A 72 1.68 9.64 8.93
N PHE A 73 2.06 10.73 8.30
CA PHE A 73 2.90 10.74 7.11
C PHE A 73 4.28 11.29 7.46
N ARG A 74 5.32 10.58 7.07
CA ARG A 74 6.71 11.01 7.20
C ARG A 74 7.36 11.14 5.83
N PRO A 75 8.26 12.11 5.60
CA PRO A 75 9.07 12.11 4.39
C PRO A 75 9.79 10.76 4.25
N GLY A 76 9.73 10.18 3.06
CA GLY A 76 10.41 8.96 2.70
C GLY A 76 11.31 9.17 1.49
N TYR A 77 12.09 8.15 1.15
CA TYR A 77 12.89 8.15 -0.07
C TYR A 77 12.69 6.82 -0.82
N PHE A 78 12.22 6.95 -2.06
CA PHE A 78 12.19 5.86 -3.01
C PHE A 78 12.75 6.36 -4.34
N PRO A 79 13.64 5.59 -5.01
CA PRO A 79 14.35 6.09 -6.19
C PRO A 79 13.42 6.43 -7.38
N TYR A 80 12.21 5.89 -7.38
CA TYR A 80 11.22 6.04 -8.47
C TYR A 80 10.10 7.06 -8.17
N THR A 81 10.09 7.68 -6.99
CA THR A 81 9.09 8.72 -6.63
C THR A 81 9.73 9.99 -6.09
N GLU A 82 9.07 11.14 -6.36
CA GLU A 82 9.40 12.45 -5.81
C GLU A 82 8.16 13.35 -5.91
N PRO A 83 7.59 13.88 -4.81
CA PRO A 83 7.93 13.58 -3.41
C PRO A 83 7.53 12.15 -3.01
N SER A 84 8.20 11.65 -1.97
CA SER A 84 7.95 10.33 -1.38
C SER A 84 7.50 10.45 0.07
N VAL A 85 6.67 9.51 0.52
CA VAL A 85 6.12 9.48 1.87
C VAL A 85 6.04 8.05 2.42
N GLU A 86 6.33 7.89 3.69
CA GLU A 86 6.03 6.68 4.46
C GLU A 86 4.78 6.90 5.30
N VAL A 87 3.96 5.88 5.41
CA VAL A 87 2.70 5.91 6.15
C VAL A 87 2.81 5.07 7.39
N ASP A 88 2.67 5.72 8.54
CA ASP A 88 2.59 5.06 9.84
C ASP A 88 1.17 5.12 10.40
N VAL A 89 0.78 4.07 11.10
CA VAL A 89 -0.45 4.03 11.90
C VAL A 89 -0.15 3.80 13.37
N TRP A 90 -0.97 4.36 14.23
CA TRP A 90 -0.84 4.15 15.67
C TRP A 90 -1.49 2.83 16.08
N ILE A 91 -0.76 1.99 16.81
CA ILE A 91 -1.27 0.75 17.39
C ILE A 91 -1.45 0.95 18.91
N PRO A 92 -2.70 1.16 19.38
CA PRO A 92 -2.96 1.51 20.77
C PRO A 92 -2.48 0.46 21.76
N GLU A 93 -2.67 -0.81 21.47
CA GLU A 93 -2.32 -1.93 22.35
C GLU A 93 -0.82 -2.03 22.62
N LYS A 94 -0.02 -1.68 21.61
CA LYS A 94 1.45 -1.70 21.70
C LYS A 94 2.06 -0.34 22.02
N LYS A 95 1.26 0.74 21.96
CA LYS A 95 1.69 2.13 22.12
C LYS A 95 2.86 2.52 21.20
N VAL A 96 2.80 2.07 19.95
CA VAL A 96 3.83 2.32 18.92
C VAL A 96 3.22 2.80 17.61
N TRP A 97 4.03 3.53 16.84
CA TRP A 97 3.76 3.79 15.44
C TRP A 97 4.30 2.62 14.61
N LEU A 98 3.47 2.05 13.77
CA LEU A 98 3.82 0.96 12.85
C LEU A 98 3.80 1.50 11.43
N GLU A 99 4.91 1.37 10.72
CA GLU A 99 4.98 1.63 9.29
C GLU A 99 4.19 0.57 8.52
N LEU A 100 3.33 1.01 7.63
CA LEU A 100 2.53 0.12 6.77
C LEU A 100 2.94 0.16 5.30
N GLY A 101 3.66 1.18 4.86
CA GLY A 101 4.17 1.21 3.50
C GLY A 101 4.53 2.61 2.99
N GLY A 102 5.04 2.61 1.77
CA GLY A 102 5.47 3.80 1.05
C GLY A 102 4.49 4.24 -0.03
N ALA A 103 4.56 5.52 -0.36
CA ALA A 103 3.82 6.12 -1.45
C ALA A 103 4.58 7.33 -2.01
N GLY A 104 4.17 7.83 -3.17
CA GLY A 104 4.77 9.01 -3.76
C GLY A 104 4.16 9.36 -5.12
N ILE A 105 4.72 10.35 -5.75
CA ILE A 105 4.43 10.67 -7.16
C ILE A 105 5.57 10.09 -7.99
N PHE A 106 5.24 9.30 -9.02
CA PHE A 106 6.28 8.75 -9.89
C PHE A 106 7.07 9.87 -10.57
N ARG A 107 8.38 9.68 -10.61
CA ARG A 107 9.30 10.62 -11.28
C ARG A 107 9.06 10.64 -12.79
N PRO A 108 9.36 11.77 -13.47
CA PRO A 108 9.26 11.86 -14.93
C PRO A 108 10.05 10.76 -15.66
N GLU A 109 11.19 10.33 -15.08
CA GLU A 109 12.04 9.26 -15.63
C GLU A 109 11.33 7.90 -15.66
N VAL A 110 10.31 7.71 -14.82
CA VAL A 110 9.45 6.51 -14.83
C VAL A 110 8.24 6.73 -15.75
N VAL A 111 7.61 7.90 -15.66
CA VAL A 111 6.33 8.17 -16.33
C VAL A 111 6.49 8.36 -17.83
N ILE A 112 7.45 9.18 -18.25
CA ILE A 112 7.62 9.54 -19.68
C ILE A 112 7.89 8.32 -20.56
N PRO A 113 8.80 7.38 -20.19
CA PRO A 113 9.05 6.19 -21.02
C PRO A 113 7.84 5.26 -21.12
N LEU A 114 6.95 5.23 -20.12
CA LEU A 114 5.82 4.31 -20.06
C LEU A 114 4.54 4.88 -20.64
N LEU A 115 4.29 6.18 -20.47
CA LEU A 115 3.05 6.85 -20.84
C LEU A 115 3.20 7.79 -22.06
N GLY A 116 4.46 8.14 -22.43
CA GLY A 116 4.76 9.07 -23.52
C GLY A 116 4.66 10.55 -23.15
N GLU A 117 4.11 10.89 -21.97
CA GLU A 117 3.93 12.26 -21.47
C GLU A 117 4.27 12.33 -19.98
N ASN A 118 4.66 13.53 -19.51
CA ASN A 118 4.87 13.80 -18.09
C ASN A 118 3.52 14.15 -17.42
N ILE A 119 2.78 13.16 -17.00
CA ILE A 119 1.50 13.32 -16.28
C ILE A 119 1.71 12.87 -14.83
N PRO A 120 1.17 13.58 -13.83
CA PRO A 120 1.26 13.15 -12.44
C PRO A 120 0.67 11.75 -12.24
N VAL A 121 1.46 10.85 -11.64
CA VAL A 121 1.04 9.50 -11.25
C VAL A 121 1.24 9.34 -9.77
N LEU A 122 0.14 9.34 -9.02
CA LEU A 122 0.15 8.99 -7.61
C LEU A 122 0.31 7.49 -7.48
N ALA A 123 1.19 7.02 -6.61
CA ALA A 123 1.46 5.60 -6.42
C ALA A 123 1.62 5.25 -4.94
N TRP A 124 1.18 4.06 -4.55
CA TRP A 124 1.33 3.53 -3.19
C TRP A 124 1.48 2.01 -3.20
N GLY A 125 2.11 1.48 -2.14
CA GLY A 125 2.35 0.05 -2.01
C GLY A 125 2.40 -0.44 -0.56
N PRO A 126 1.35 -0.27 0.27
CA PRO A 126 1.34 -0.77 1.64
C PRO A 126 1.24 -2.29 1.71
N GLY A 127 1.93 -2.87 2.71
CA GLY A 127 1.82 -4.28 3.05
C GLY A 127 0.41 -4.60 3.57
N PHE A 128 -0.32 -5.46 2.87
CA PHE A 128 -1.71 -5.76 3.19
C PHE A 128 -1.86 -6.63 4.44
N ASP A 129 -0.99 -7.59 4.64
CA ASP A 129 -1.08 -8.53 5.76
C ASP A 129 -1.00 -7.83 7.13
N ARG A 130 -0.15 -6.81 7.26
CA ARG A 130 -0.07 -6.00 8.50
C ARG A 130 -1.37 -5.23 8.78
N ILE A 131 -2.08 -4.80 7.75
CA ILE A 131 -3.36 -4.10 7.87
C ILE A 131 -4.41 -5.06 8.43
N ILE A 132 -4.51 -6.27 7.88
CA ILE A 132 -5.54 -7.24 8.27
C ILE A 132 -5.22 -7.97 9.58
N MET A 133 -3.95 -8.04 10.01
CA MET A 133 -3.59 -8.56 11.34
C MET A 133 -4.40 -7.91 12.46
N ASN A 134 -4.53 -6.58 12.41
CA ASN A 134 -5.30 -5.83 13.40
C ASN A 134 -6.78 -6.24 13.40
N TYR A 135 -7.37 -6.39 12.21
CA TYR A 135 -8.77 -6.78 12.05
C TYR A 135 -9.07 -8.18 12.61
N TYR A 136 -8.19 -9.15 12.34
CA TYR A 136 -8.36 -10.53 12.79
C TYR A 136 -7.78 -10.79 14.18
N SER A 137 -7.25 -9.77 14.85
CA SER A 137 -6.56 -9.90 16.15
C SER A 137 -5.42 -10.93 16.13
N ILE A 138 -4.74 -11.04 15.00
CA ILE A 138 -3.58 -11.90 14.81
C ILE A 138 -2.33 -11.15 15.27
N LYS A 139 -1.54 -11.78 16.13
CA LYS A 139 -0.36 -11.15 16.74
C LYS A 139 0.95 -11.47 16.01
N ASP A 140 0.95 -12.50 15.20
CA ASP A 140 2.10 -13.00 14.47
C ASP A 140 1.71 -13.23 12.99
N LEU A 141 2.40 -12.57 12.09
CA LEU A 141 2.13 -12.62 10.65
C LEU A 141 2.24 -14.05 10.09
N ARG A 142 3.09 -14.88 10.69
CA ARG A 142 3.28 -16.28 10.29
C ARG A 142 2.00 -17.11 10.47
N ASP A 143 1.09 -16.69 11.34
CA ASP A 143 -0.17 -17.41 11.57
C ASP A 143 -1.09 -17.39 10.35
N PHE A 144 -0.99 -16.39 9.47
CA PHE A 144 -1.72 -16.37 8.20
C PHE A 144 -1.31 -17.50 7.24
N TYR A 145 -0.08 -17.98 7.37
CA TYR A 145 0.54 -18.93 6.44
C TYR A 145 0.61 -20.37 6.98
N LYS A 146 0.20 -20.59 8.24
CA LYS A 146 0.16 -21.93 8.85
C LYS A 146 -0.97 -22.81 8.33
N ASN A 147 -1.98 -22.23 7.71
CA ASN A 147 -3.18 -22.92 7.23
C ASN A 147 -3.89 -23.77 8.31
N ASP A 148 -3.91 -23.30 9.56
CA ASP A 148 -4.60 -23.96 10.65
C ASP A 148 -6.12 -23.97 10.38
N ILE A 149 -6.70 -25.17 10.23
CA ILE A 149 -8.12 -25.34 9.90
C ILE A 149 -9.02 -24.77 11.00
N ASN A 150 -8.64 -24.86 12.26
CA ASN A 150 -9.43 -24.33 13.37
C ASN A 150 -9.43 -22.79 13.36
N GLN A 151 -8.30 -22.18 13.03
CA GLN A 151 -8.20 -20.75 12.84
C GLN A 151 -9.08 -20.30 11.66
N LEU A 152 -8.95 -20.94 10.49
CA LEU A 152 -9.72 -20.59 9.29
C LEU A 152 -11.23 -20.70 9.52
N ARG A 153 -11.70 -21.71 10.25
CA ARG A 153 -13.12 -21.87 10.60
C ARG A 153 -13.65 -20.79 11.53
N LYS A 154 -12.79 -20.17 12.35
CA LYS A 154 -13.15 -19.11 13.30
C LYS A 154 -13.03 -17.72 12.74
N MET A 155 -12.28 -17.54 11.65
CA MET A 155 -12.12 -16.25 11.00
C MET A 155 -13.45 -15.75 10.45
N LYS A 156 -13.79 -14.52 10.77
CA LYS A 156 -15.01 -13.85 10.28
C LYS A 156 -14.73 -13.17 8.95
N PHE A 157 -15.70 -13.19 8.06
CA PHE A 157 -15.63 -12.35 6.87
C PHE A 157 -15.64 -10.89 7.27
N TRP A 158 -14.83 -10.09 6.62
CA TRP A 158 -14.90 -8.65 6.73
C TRP A 158 -16.10 -8.16 5.90
N ILE A 159 -17.16 -7.85 6.59
CA ILE A 159 -18.35 -7.21 6.00
C ILE A 159 -18.45 -5.83 6.66
N LYS A 160 -18.35 -4.79 5.85
CA LYS A 160 -18.56 -3.40 6.25
C LYS A 160 -19.68 -2.80 5.45
#